data_00bf794fd814ae0442da7a345156fbe5
#
_entry.id   00bf794fd814ae0442da7a345156fbe5
#
_cell.length_a   1.000
_cell.length_b   1.000
_cell.length_c   1.000
_cell.angle_alpha   90.00
_cell.angle_beta   90.00
_cell.angle_gamma   90.00
#
_symmetry.space_group_name_H-M   'P 1'
#
loop_
_entity.id
_entity.type
_entity.pdbx_description
1 polymer ?
#
loop_
_entity_poly.entity_id
_entity_poly.type
_entity_poly.pdbx_seq_one_letter_code
_entity_poly.pdbx_strand_id
1 'polypeptide(L)'
;MFGQVVAATTNIRGHTRVAVKMLKPGASSSDLSDLVMEYNLLKELDHPNVIKLLGACTDSRGPLYLIMEFAEHGSLRNYLRSERGSISKTTQQSSDKFRILLSFGWQISKGMAYLEGLKVSVESLCFWL
;
A
#
# COMPACT_ATOMS: atom_id res chain seq x y z
N MET A 1 -14.48 6.28 0.01
CA MET A 1 -13.26 5.92 -0.78
C MET A 1 -13.28 6.66 -2.09
N PHE A 2 -12.50 7.69 -2.22
CA PHE A 2 -12.69 8.72 -3.26
C PHE A 2 -11.46 8.92 -4.16
N GLY A 3 -10.40 8.12 -3.97
CA GLY A 3 -9.20 8.12 -4.79
C GLY A 3 -9.22 7.03 -5.87
N GLN A 4 -8.45 7.25 -6.91
CA GLN A 4 -8.11 6.28 -7.93
C GLN A 4 -6.62 5.97 -7.82
N VAL A 5 -6.24 4.68 -7.87
CA VAL A 5 -4.85 4.24 -7.91
C VAL A 5 -4.58 3.62 -9.27
N VAL A 6 -3.56 4.09 -9.94
CA VAL A 6 -3.12 3.58 -11.25
C VAL A 6 -1.65 3.17 -11.17
N ALA A 7 -1.28 2.14 -11.92
CA ALA A 7 0.11 1.81 -12.13
C ALA A 7 0.71 2.76 -13.17
N ALA A 8 1.90 3.29 -12.89
CA ALA A 8 2.64 4.13 -13.81
C ALA A 8 4.10 3.67 -13.91
N THR A 9 4.75 4.03 -14.99
CA THR A 9 6.18 3.78 -15.19
C THR A 9 6.92 5.10 -15.09
N THR A 10 7.90 5.14 -14.21
CA THR A 10 8.76 6.31 -14.02
C THR A 10 10.11 5.88 -13.46
N ASN A 11 11.07 6.80 -13.42
CA ASN A 11 12.34 6.54 -12.76
C ASN A 11 12.50 7.48 -11.56
N ILE A 12 11.89 7.09 -10.44
CA ILE A 12 11.97 7.81 -9.18
C ILE A 12 12.68 6.93 -8.16
N ARG A 13 13.81 7.39 -7.64
CA ARG A 13 14.60 6.69 -6.61
C ARG A 13 14.89 5.22 -6.95
N GLY A 14 15.12 4.93 -8.24
CA GLY A 14 15.38 3.57 -8.72
C GLY A 14 14.14 2.70 -8.95
N HIS A 15 12.94 3.20 -8.69
CA HIS A 15 11.70 2.49 -8.98
C HIS A 15 11.26 2.78 -10.42
N THR A 16 11.05 1.71 -11.21
CA THR A 16 10.55 1.81 -12.59
C THR A 16 9.04 1.70 -12.66
N ARG A 17 8.42 0.97 -11.73
CA ARG A 17 6.96 0.87 -11.56
C ARG A 17 6.55 1.52 -10.25
N VAL A 18 5.51 2.34 -10.31
CA VAL A 18 4.97 3.06 -9.16
C VAL A 18 3.46 2.99 -9.14
N ALA A 19 2.87 3.14 -7.97
CA ALA A 19 1.45 3.37 -7.80
C ALA A 19 1.21 4.88 -7.65
N VAL A 20 0.31 5.42 -8.47
CA VAL A 20 -0.09 6.84 -8.40
C VAL A 20 -1.51 6.91 -7.89
N LYS A 21 -1.70 7.55 -6.75
CA LYS A 21 -3.02 7.85 -6.19
C LYS A 21 -3.40 9.28 -6.50
N MET A 22 -4.62 9.45 -6.98
CA MET A 22 -5.20 10.75 -7.35
C MET A 22 -6.68 10.78 -6.99
N LEU A 23 -7.24 11.97 -6.91
CA LEU A 23 -8.69 12.14 -6.77
C LEU A 23 -9.41 11.78 -8.07
N LYS A 24 -10.61 11.24 -7.96
CA LYS A 24 -11.50 11.04 -9.10
C LYS A 24 -12.06 12.38 -9.59
N PRO A 25 -12.41 12.51 -10.87
CA PRO A 25 -13.15 13.66 -11.36
C PRO A 25 -14.44 13.84 -10.54
N GLY A 26 -14.71 15.08 -10.11
CA GLY A 26 -15.87 15.39 -9.27
C GLY A 26 -15.70 15.11 -7.77
N ALA A 27 -14.49 14.81 -7.32
CA ALA A 27 -14.20 14.70 -5.89
C ALA A 27 -14.47 16.01 -5.14
N SER A 28 -14.91 15.90 -3.90
CA SER A 28 -15.24 17.04 -3.04
C SER A 28 -14.00 17.67 -2.42
N SER A 29 -14.17 18.84 -1.81
CA SER A 29 -13.11 19.46 -0.99
C SER A 29 -12.72 18.61 0.23
N SER A 30 -13.66 17.82 0.76
CA SER A 30 -13.39 16.86 1.82
C SER A 30 -12.45 15.76 1.34
N ASP A 31 -12.66 15.22 0.13
CA ASP A 31 -11.80 14.19 -0.44
C ASP A 31 -10.36 14.70 -0.67
N LEU A 32 -10.23 15.98 -1.05
CA LEU A 32 -8.91 16.62 -1.15
C LEU A 32 -8.24 16.73 0.23
N SER A 33 -8.98 17.13 1.25
CA SER A 33 -8.48 17.21 2.62
C SER A 33 -7.98 15.85 3.10
N ASP A 34 -8.74 14.77 2.83
CA ASP A 34 -8.37 13.40 3.18
C ASP A 34 -7.06 12.98 2.48
N LEU A 35 -6.91 13.31 1.19
CA LEU A 35 -5.70 13.00 0.44
C LEU A 35 -4.49 13.77 0.94
N VAL A 36 -4.66 15.04 1.36
CA VAL A 36 -3.60 15.84 1.99
C VAL A 36 -3.21 15.27 3.36
N MET A 37 -4.17 14.85 4.16
CA MET A 37 -3.90 14.18 5.44
C MET A 37 -3.11 12.89 5.22
N GLU A 38 -3.49 12.09 4.24
CA GLU A 38 -2.79 10.86 3.87
C GLU A 38 -1.34 11.15 3.43
N TYR A 39 -1.12 12.17 2.62
CA TYR A 39 0.22 12.62 2.25
C TYR A 39 1.06 12.98 3.48
N ASN A 40 0.51 13.80 4.38
CA ASN A 40 1.21 14.25 5.58
C ASN A 40 1.58 13.09 6.51
N LEU A 41 0.78 12.05 6.53
CA LEU A 41 1.06 10.83 7.27
C LEU A 41 2.16 10.02 6.57
N LEU A 42 1.98 9.70 5.29
CA LEU A 42 2.86 8.81 4.56
C LEU A 42 4.29 9.35 4.41
N LYS A 43 4.47 10.68 4.33
CA LYS A 43 5.81 11.29 4.20
C LYS A 43 6.71 11.06 5.42
N GLU A 44 6.13 10.79 6.59
CA GLU A 44 6.85 10.54 7.84
C GLU A 44 7.15 9.05 8.07
N LEU A 45 6.56 8.15 7.24
CA LEU A 45 6.70 6.71 7.41
C LEU A 45 7.90 6.19 6.61
N ASP A 46 8.77 5.46 7.30
CA ASP A 46 9.90 4.74 6.70
C ASP A 46 10.14 3.41 7.42
N HIS A 47 9.51 2.36 6.92
CA HIS A 47 9.62 1.01 7.47
C HIS A 47 9.47 -0.03 6.35
N PRO A 48 10.28 -1.12 6.34
CA PRO A 48 10.30 -2.09 5.25
C PRO A 48 8.98 -2.86 5.04
N ASN A 49 8.11 -2.88 6.05
CA ASN A 49 6.81 -3.57 5.99
C ASN A 49 5.62 -2.57 5.96
N VAL A 50 5.86 -1.32 5.59
CA VAL A 50 4.85 -0.29 5.35
C VAL A 50 5.10 0.31 3.98
N ILE A 51 4.04 0.51 3.19
CA ILE A 51 4.14 1.10 1.85
C ILE A 51 4.87 2.44 1.90
N LYS A 52 5.83 2.65 1.01
CA LYS A 52 6.66 3.86 1.00
C LYS A 52 6.13 4.90 0.05
N LEU A 53 6.01 6.14 0.53
CA LEU A 53 5.80 7.31 -0.33
C LEU A 53 7.12 7.65 -1.03
N LEU A 54 7.13 7.64 -2.35
CA LEU A 54 8.30 7.98 -3.18
C LEU A 54 8.35 9.47 -3.51
N GLY A 55 7.18 10.10 -3.59
CA GLY A 55 7.05 11.52 -3.89
C GLY A 55 5.60 11.96 -3.98
N ALA A 56 5.40 13.24 -4.21
CA ALA A 56 4.10 13.83 -4.50
C ALA A 56 4.24 14.93 -5.54
N CYS A 57 3.24 15.10 -6.38
CA CYS A 57 3.11 16.28 -7.22
C CYS A 57 2.08 17.21 -6.56
N THR A 58 2.56 18.38 -6.14
CA THR A 58 1.78 19.38 -5.38
C THR A 58 1.71 20.71 -6.14
N ASP A 59 1.71 20.67 -7.48
CA ASP A 59 1.56 21.90 -8.27
C ASP A 59 0.23 22.58 -7.90
N SER A 60 0.30 23.85 -7.52
CA SER A 60 -0.87 24.66 -7.14
C SER A 60 -1.89 24.83 -8.27
N ARG A 61 -1.49 24.56 -9.52
CA ARG A 61 -2.35 24.63 -10.72
C ARG A 61 -2.82 23.26 -11.22
N GLY A 62 -2.38 22.19 -10.53
CA GLY A 62 -2.68 20.81 -10.92
C GLY A 62 -3.29 20.00 -9.79
N PRO A 63 -3.78 18.80 -10.07
CA PRO A 63 -4.26 17.89 -9.05
C PRO A 63 -3.11 17.34 -8.19
N LEU A 64 -3.40 17.04 -6.92
CA LEU A 64 -2.48 16.35 -6.04
C LEU A 64 -2.34 14.89 -6.47
N TYR A 65 -1.10 14.46 -6.70
CA TYR A 65 -0.74 13.06 -6.94
C TYR A 65 0.18 12.56 -5.84
N LEU A 66 -0.12 11.40 -5.27
CA LEU A 66 0.78 10.67 -4.38
C LEU A 66 1.44 9.54 -5.18
N ILE A 67 2.77 9.49 -5.16
CA ILE A 67 3.55 8.49 -5.87
C ILE A 67 4.16 7.54 -4.84
N MET A 68 3.79 6.28 -4.91
CA MET A 68 4.17 5.27 -3.93
C MET A 68 4.82 4.07 -4.62
N GLU A 69 5.49 3.24 -3.83
CA GLU A 69 5.96 1.95 -4.32
C GLU A 69 4.80 1.08 -4.84
N PHE A 70 5.08 0.27 -5.84
CA PHE A 70 4.09 -0.57 -6.49
C PHE A 70 4.09 -1.98 -5.90
N ALA A 71 2.94 -2.43 -5.44
CA ALA A 71 2.74 -3.80 -4.98
C ALA A 71 2.51 -4.73 -6.20
N GLU A 72 3.54 -5.40 -6.66
CA GLU A 72 3.52 -6.21 -7.90
C GLU A 72 2.49 -7.34 -7.86
N HIS A 73 2.27 -7.94 -6.71
CA HIS A 73 1.34 -9.06 -6.52
C HIS A 73 -0.07 -8.62 -6.13
N GLY A 74 -0.33 -7.31 -6.08
CA GLY A 74 -1.60 -6.75 -5.65
C GLY A 74 -1.87 -6.95 -4.16
N SER A 75 -3.13 -7.01 -3.77
CA SER A 75 -3.50 -7.15 -2.36
C SER A 75 -3.30 -8.59 -1.85
N LEU A 76 -2.86 -8.71 -0.60
CA LEU A 76 -2.75 -10.01 0.09
C LEU A 76 -4.09 -10.79 0.07
N ARG A 77 -5.22 -10.08 0.17
CA ARG A 77 -6.56 -10.68 0.07
C ARG A 77 -6.75 -11.42 -1.26
N ASN A 78 -6.37 -10.81 -2.37
CA ASN A 78 -6.51 -11.43 -3.71
C ASN A 78 -5.53 -12.59 -3.86
N TYR A 79 -4.30 -12.44 -3.39
CA TYR A 79 -3.32 -13.51 -3.34
C TYR A 79 -3.85 -14.73 -2.57
N LEU A 80 -4.34 -14.54 -1.35
CA LEU A 80 -4.89 -15.63 -0.53
C LEU A 80 -6.12 -16.29 -1.16
N ARG A 81 -6.95 -15.54 -1.88
CA ARG A 81 -8.09 -16.07 -2.61
C ARG A 81 -7.68 -16.95 -3.79
N SER A 82 -6.69 -16.52 -4.57
CA SER A 82 -6.18 -17.29 -5.70
C SER A 82 -5.53 -18.61 -5.26
N GLU A 83 -4.88 -18.60 -4.08
CA GLU A 83 -4.22 -19.78 -3.52
C GLU A 83 -5.16 -20.81 -2.89
N ARG A 84 -6.43 -20.45 -2.61
CA ARG A 84 -7.42 -21.39 -2.01
C ARG A 84 -7.64 -22.66 -2.84
N GLY A 85 -7.59 -22.56 -4.17
CA GLY A 85 -7.78 -23.70 -5.07
C GLY A 85 -6.57 -24.63 -5.19
N SER A 86 -5.40 -24.19 -4.76
CA SER A 86 -4.13 -24.94 -4.87
C SER A 86 -3.77 -25.77 -3.64
N ILE A 87 -4.64 -25.79 -2.60
CA ILE A 87 -4.34 -26.44 -1.31
C ILE A 87 -4.33 -27.98 -1.38
N SER A 88 -4.55 -28.56 -2.51
CA SER A 88 -4.80 -29.99 -2.66
C SER A 88 -3.74 -30.71 -3.49
N LYS A 89 -2.48 -30.80 -3.09
CA LYS A 89 -1.70 -31.87 -3.80
C LYS A 89 -0.45 -32.48 -3.17
N THR A 90 0.24 -31.97 -2.17
CA THR A 90 1.34 -32.75 -1.51
C THR A 90 1.69 -32.17 -0.14
N THR A 91 2.09 -33.03 0.81
CA THR A 91 2.47 -32.66 2.19
C THR A 91 3.61 -31.63 2.22
N GLN A 92 4.56 -31.74 1.30
CA GLN A 92 5.69 -30.80 1.18
C GLN A 92 5.24 -29.41 0.80
N GLN A 93 4.36 -29.30 -0.18
CA GLN A 93 3.81 -28.02 -0.66
C GLN A 93 2.96 -27.31 0.39
N SER A 94 2.32 -28.06 1.29
CA SER A 94 1.58 -27.50 2.43
C SER A 94 2.51 -26.89 3.47
N SER A 95 3.67 -27.48 3.74
CA SER A 95 4.67 -26.97 4.67
C SER A 95 5.27 -25.64 4.19
N ASP A 96 5.60 -25.53 2.89
CA ASP A 96 6.16 -24.31 2.31
C ASP A 96 5.15 -23.15 2.30
N LYS A 97 3.88 -23.44 1.98
CA LYS A 97 2.80 -22.46 2.06
C LYS A 97 2.58 -21.96 3.50
N PHE A 98 2.62 -22.82 4.47
CA PHE A 98 2.51 -22.44 5.88
C PHE A 98 3.63 -21.49 6.31
N ARG A 99 4.86 -21.75 5.88
CA ARG A 99 6.00 -20.84 6.12
C ARG A 99 5.80 -19.47 5.51
N ILE A 100 5.28 -19.40 4.28
CA ILE A 100 4.98 -18.14 3.60
C ILE A 100 3.92 -17.35 4.38
N LEU A 101 2.84 -18.01 4.81
CA LEU A 101 1.77 -17.36 5.58
C LEU A 101 2.27 -16.86 6.94
N LEU A 102 3.11 -17.60 7.63
CA LEU A 102 3.77 -17.16 8.85
C LEU A 102 4.66 -15.95 8.61
N SER A 103 5.42 -15.94 7.51
CA SER A 103 6.24 -14.80 7.11
C SER A 103 5.40 -13.54 6.87
N PHE A 104 4.25 -13.66 6.21
CA PHE A 104 3.32 -12.54 6.04
C PHE A 104 2.82 -12.02 7.39
N GLY A 105 2.36 -12.92 8.26
CA GLY A 105 1.89 -12.54 9.60
C GLY A 105 2.97 -11.81 10.41
N TRP A 106 4.21 -12.28 10.34
CA TRP A 106 5.33 -11.65 11.02
C TRP A 106 5.68 -10.27 10.45
N GLN A 107 5.68 -10.11 9.12
CA GLN A 107 5.93 -8.82 8.46
C GLN A 107 4.82 -7.81 8.77
N ILE A 108 3.56 -8.24 8.73
CA ILE A 108 2.40 -7.41 9.09
C ILE A 108 2.52 -6.95 10.55
N SER A 109 2.85 -7.86 11.47
CA SER A 109 2.98 -7.51 12.90
C SER A 109 4.09 -6.48 13.14
N LYS A 110 5.19 -6.54 12.41
CA LYS A 110 6.25 -5.53 12.48
C LYS A 110 5.82 -4.17 11.96
N GLY A 111 5.13 -4.13 10.81
CA GLY A 111 4.56 -2.91 10.27
C GLY A 111 3.56 -2.28 11.23
N MET A 112 2.67 -3.09 11.82
CA MET A 112 1.68 -2.65 12.79
C MET A 112 2.32 -2.10 14.08
N ALA A 113 3.34 -2.78 14.63
CA ALA A 113 4.06 -2.32 15.81
C ALA A 113 4.77 -0.97 15.56
N TYR A 114 5.32 -0.77 14.36
CA TYR A 114 5.90 0.51 13.96
C TYR A 114 4.87 1.64 13.95
N LEU A 115 3.71 1.39 13.34
CA LEU A 115 2.62 2.37 13.25
C LEU A 115 2.04 2.70 14.63
N GLU A 116 1.89 1.70 15.51
CA GLU A 116 1.45 1.90 16.90
C GLU A 116 2.45 2.78 17.66
N GLY A 117 3.75 2.55 17.50
CA GLY A 117 4.80 3.37 18.12
C GLY A 117 4.74 4.84 17.71
N LEU A 118 4.27 5.13 16.49
CA LEU A 118 4.06 6.49 16.00
C LEU A 118 2.66 7.04 16.35
N LYS A 119 1.82 6.28 17.06
CA LYS A 119 0.42 6.63 17.38
C LYS A 119 -0.42 6.94 16.13
N VAL A 120 -0.09 6.31 15.02
CA VAL A 120 -0.83 6.44 13.77
C VAL A 120 -2.07 5.56 13.83
N SER A 121 -3.24 6.14 13.61
CA SER A 121 -4.49 5.38 13.50
C SER A 121 -4.45 4.46 12.28
N VAL A 122 -4.60 3.16 12.51
CA VAL A 122 -4.60 2.13 11.46
C VAL A 122 -5.76 2.32 10.49
N GLU A 123 -6.85 2.94 10.91
CA GLU A 123 -8.01 3.25 10.06
C GLU A 123 -7.62 4.13 8.86
N SER A 124 -6.65 5.02 9.02
CA SER A 124 -6.12 5.84 7.93
C SER A 124 -5.26 5.08 6.93
N LEU A 125 -4.77 3.90 7.30
CA LEU A 125 -3.84 3.08 6.53
C LEU A 125 -4.43 1.75 6.04
N CYS A 126 -5.66 1.41 6.40
CA CYS A 126 -6.33 0.15 6.03
C CYS A 126 -6.43 -0.12 4.51
N PHE A 127 -6.06 0.84 3.69
CA PHE A 127 -6.04 0.70 2.24
C PHE A 127 -4.72 0.18 1.66
N TRP A 128 -3.68 0.01 2.49
CA TRP A 128 -2.31 -0.22 2.05
C TRP A 128 -1.63 -1.48 2.63
N LEU A 129 -2.37 -2.27 3.36
CA LEU A 129 -1.95 -3.59 3.85
C LEU A 129 -2.31 -4.73 2.88
#